data_d085fa0527cfe6865f3d0cd300c76679
#
_entry.id   d085fa0527cfe6865f3d0cd300c76679
#
_cell.length_a   1.000
_cell.length_b   1.000
_cell.length_c   1.000
_cell.angle_alpha   90.00
_cell.angle_beta   90.00
_cell.angle_gamma   90.00
#
_symmetry.space_group_name_H-M   'P 1'
#
loop_
_entity.id
_entity.type
_entity.pdbx_description
1 polymer ?
#
loop_
_entity_poly.entity_id
_entity_poly.type
_entity_poly.pdbx_seq_one_letter_code
_entity_poly.pdbx_strand_id
1 'polypeptide(L)'
;MSWKRIVLSRNKVTSTNKISSAVKQNLMKKLNKNKIKWIVKEVERRELGVWTIARTQKISKQHAYRVAKKFKNREPEFKNCGRKPKQISDEERKIVIETYYEIRASAVMIEQYLDEKGVHIGHNRIHKILLEAKLAKEEHRKKNRRKWIRYERKHSNSLWHTDWFEYKGKQGIIFIDDASRFIPSYGEFSNANTENSLKVFKQGLKYGIPKQVMSDHGAQFENQFMEGLKEVGSKHIKARVKHPQSNGKAERVIQTIKKLWKELGSFDKVVEHYNYKKPHMSLTNGKLRTPHQAFLEKQRKE
;
A
#
# COMPACT_ATOMS: atom_id res chain seq x y z
N MET A 1 -19.10 -43.92 20.15
CA MET A 1 -18.84 -43.18 21.40
C MET A 1 -17.99 -41.98 21.12
N SER A 2 -18.61 -40.87 21.13
CA SER A 2 -18.37 -39.63 21.87
C SER A 2 -17.31 -38.69 21.32
N TRP A 3 -17.73 -37.88 20.35
CA TRP A 3 -17.05 -36.62 20.01
C TRP A 3 -18.05 -35.43 20.12
N LYS A 4 -18.50 -35.12 21.32
CA LYS A 4 -19.39 -33.97 21.57
C LYS A 4 -19.09 -33.30 22.93
N ARG A 5 -17.86 -32.80 23.14
CA ARG A 5 -17.63 -31.97 24.38
C ARG A 5 -16.44 -31.02 24.31
N ILE A 6 -16.12 -30.37 23.20
CA ILE A 6 -15.08 -29.31 23.22
C ILE A 6 -15.48 -28.08 22.36
N VAL A 7 -16.72 -27.67 22.34
CA VAL A 7 -17.10 -26.44 21.58
C VAL A 7 -17.78 -25.36 22.43
N LEU A 8 -17.97 -25.57 23.76
CA LEU A 8 -18.76 -24.62 24.55
C LEU A 8 -17.98 -23.71 25.52
N SER A 9 -16.62 -23.67 25.47
CA SER A 9 -15.86 -22.81 26.40
C SER A 9 -15.15 -21.59 25.78
N ARG A 10 -15.24 -21.35 24.48
CA ARG A 10 -14.54 -20.21 23.84
C ARG A 10 -15.39 -18.96 23.56
N ASN A 11 -16.69 -18.98 23.77
CA ASN A 11 -17.57 -17.85 23.43
C ASN A 11 -17.94 -16.92 24.57
N LYS A 12 -17.48 -17.15 25.83
CA LYS A 12 -17.79 -16.26 26.96
C LYS A 12 -16.73 -15.23 27.32
N VAL A 13 -15.52 -15.28 26.76
CA VAL A 13 -14.44 -14.34 27.11
C VAL A 13 -14.42 -13.08 26.22
N THR A 14 -15.09 -13.09 25.06
CA THR A 14 -15.03 -11.95 24.11
C THR A 14 -16.10 -10.87 24.36
N SER A 15 -17.15 -11.14 25.15
CA SER A 15 -18.20 -10.14 25.38
C SER A 15 -17.89 -9.17 26.53
N THR A 16 -17.16 -9.60 27.54
CA THR A 16 -16.81 -8.74 28.70
C THR A 16 -15.76 -7.70 28.40
N ASN A 17 -14.80 -8.00 27.46
CA ASN A 17 -13.78 -7.04 27.07
C ASN A 17 -14.29 -5.95 26.12
N LYS A 18 -15.35 -6.20 25.33
CA LYS A 18 -15.97 -5.17 24.48
C LYS A 18 -16.80 -4.17 25.27
N ILE A 19 -17.48 -4.61 26.33
CA ILE A 19 -18.27 -3.72 27.21
C ILE A 19 -17.33 -2.82 28.01
N SER A 20 -16.18 -3.33 28.49
CA SER A 20 -15.23 -2.52 29.25
C SER A 20 -14.52 -1.46 28.39
N SER A 21 -14.26 -1.73 27.12
CA SER A 21 -13.64 -0.75 26.19
C SER A 21 -14.64 0.33 25.74
N ALA A 22 -15.89 -0.04 25.49
CA ALA A 22 -16.96 0.92 25.17
C ALA A 22 -17.29 1.83 26.35
N VAL A 23 -17.30 1.29 27.61
CA VAL A 23 -17.48 2.07 28.83
C VAL A 23 -16.28 2.97 29.10
N LYS A 24 -15.03 2.52 28.86
CA LYS A 24 -13.84 3.36 28.98
C LYS A 24 -13.76 4.46 27.88
N GLN A 25 -14.22 4.20 26.67
CA GLN A 25 -14.27 5.24 25.61
C GLN A 25 -15.32 6.33 25.90
N ASN A 26 -16.41 6.04 26.64
CA ASN A 26 -17.38 7.04 27.04
C ASN A 26 -16.93 7.90 28.24
N LEU A 27 -15.93 7.47 29.04
CA LEU A 27 -15.46 8.18 30.23
C LEU A 27 -14.38 9.25 29.94
N MET A 28 -13.85 9.35 28.75
CA MET A 28 -12.79 10.32 28.39
C MET A 28 -13.16 11.23 27.22
N LYS A 29 -14.36 11.77 27.19
CA LYS A 29 -14.61 12.93 26.29
C LYS A 29 -13.86 14.14 26.84
N LYS A 30 -12.74 14.49 26.21
CA LYS A 30 -11.97 15.71 26.53
C LYS A 30 -12.91 16.91 26.48
N LEU A 31 -12.94 17.68 27.58
CA LEU A 31 -13.65 18.95 27.63
C LEU A 31 -13.04 19.89 26.58
N ASN A 32 -13.86 20.50 25.72
CA ASN A 32 -13.42 21.56 24.81
C ASN A 32 -13.43 22.92 25.53
N LYS A 33 -12.85 23.96 24.90
CA LYS A 33 -12.78 25.31 25.47
C LYS A 33 -14.15 25.84 25.93
N ASN A 34 -15.18 25.65 25.12
CA ASN A 34 -16.53 26.14 25.42
C ASN A 34 -17.14 25.44 26.64
N LYS A 35 -16.96 24.12 26.78
CA LYS A 35 -17.42 23.38 27.95
C LYS A 35 -16.69 23.79 29.23
N ILE A 36 -15.40 24.07 29.14
CA ILE A 36 -14.63 24.55 30.28
C ILE A 36 -15.13 25.94 30.68
N LYS A 37 -15.28 26.89 29.77
CA LYS A 37 -15.84 28.23 30.04
C LYS A 37 -17.23 28.12 30.68
N TRP A 38 -18.07 27.25 30.12
CA TRP A 38 -19.41 27.04 30.68
C TRP A 38 -19.36 26.50 32.13
N ILE A 39 -18.51 25.49 32.43
CA ILE A 39 -18.33 24.95 33.77
C ILE A 39 -17.88 26.04 34.75
N VAL A 40 -16.88 26.85 34.37
CA VAL A 40 -16.38 27.94 35.20
C VAL A 40 -17.51 28.91 35.53
N LYS A 41 -18.24 29.40 34.49
CA LYS A 41 -19.34 30.33 34.62
C LYS A 41 -20.47 29.83 35.51
N GLU A 42 -20.90 28.56 35.35
CA GLU A 42 -21.98 28.01 36.12
C GLU A 42 -21.58 27.74 37.59
N VAL A 43 -20.34 27.36 37.84
CA VAL A 43 -19.82 27.20 39.22
C VAL A 43 -19.71 28.55 39.93
N GLU A 44 -19.38 29.64 39.21
CA GLU A 44 -19.30 31.01 39.73
C GLU A 44 -20.69 31.61 40.01
N ARG A 45 -21.67 31.35 39.15
CA ARG A 45 -23.05 31.81 39.29
C ARG A 45 -23.77 31.20 40.53
N ARG A 46 -23.37 29.98 40.91
CA ARG A 46 -24.00 29.21 42.02
C ARG A 46 -25.48 28.90 41.85
N GLU A 47 -26.04 29.12 40.65
CA GLU A 47 -27.46 28.81 40.37
C GLU A 47 -27.71 27.32 40.23
N LEU A 48 -26.75 26.58 39.67
CA LEU A 48 -26.77 25.13 39.51
C LEU A 48 -25.85 24.45 40.53
N GLY A 49 -26.32 23.39 41.15
CA GLY A 49 -25.47 22.56 41.98
C GLY A 49 -24.34 21.93 41.17
N VAL A 50 -23.12 21.87 41.71
CA VAL A 50 -21.93 21.32 41.00
C VAL A 50 -22.15 19.88 40.57
N TRP A 51 -23.00 19.12 41.23
CA TRP A 51 -23.38 17.78 40.82
C TRP A 51 -24.15 17.79 39.48
N THR A 52 -25.09 18.72 39.31
CA THR A 52 -25.85 18.93 38.04
C THR A 52 -24.95 19.34 36.91
N ILE A 53 -24.03 20.29 37.16
CA ILE A 53 -23.02 20.75 36.21
C ILE A 53 -22.14 19.58 35.75
N ALA A 54 -21.66 18.77 36.69
CA ALA A 54 -20.84 17.61 36.42
C ALA A 54 -21.56 16.55 35.56
N ARG A 55 -22.82 16.26 35.89
CA ARG A 55 -23.68 15.30 35.19
C ARG A 55 -23.96 15.74 33.77
N THR A 56 -24.28 17.03 33.55
CA THR A 56 -24.51 17.62 32.22
C THR A 56 -23.30 17.46 31.31
N GLN A 57 -22.12 17.65 31.86
CA GLN A 57 -20.87 17.52 31.07
C GLN A 57 -20.29 16.09 31.08
N LYS A 58 -20.96 15.13 31.73
CA LYS A 58 -20.52 13.73 31.88
C LYS A 58 -19.13 13.60 32.50
N ILE A 59 -18.85 14.38 33.54
CA ILE A 59 -17.62 14.37 34.33
C ILE A 59 -17.91 14.14 35.80
N SER A 60 -16.91 13.86 36.63
CA SER A 60 -17.09 13.76 38.09
C SER A 60 -17.20 15.13 38.74
N LYS A 61 -17.91 15.20 39.86
CA LYS A 61 -18.03 16.41 40.70
C LYS A 61 -16.66 17.01 41.02
N GLN A 62 -15.72 16.17 41.44
CA GLN A 62 -14.35 16.58 41.75
C GLN A 62 -13.62 17.15 40.54
N HIS A 63 -13.87 16.61 39.32
CA HIS A 63 -13.29 17.14 38.08
C HIS A 63 -13.88 18.51 37.75
N ALA A 64 -15.18 18.72 37.91
CA ALA A 64 -15.82 20.02 37.73
C ALA A 64 -15.21 21.10 38.64
N TYR A 65 -15.04 20.79 39.92
CA TYR A 65 -14.36 21.72 40.85
C TYR A 65 -12.91 22.03 40.43
N ARG A 66 -12.14 21.02 40.04
CA ARG A 66 -10.74 21.22 39.59
C ARG A 66 -10.68 22.09 38.35
N VAL A 67 -11.60 21.88 37.40
CA VAL A 67 -11.70 22.70 36.18
C VAL A 67 -12.05 24.14 36.56
N ALA A 68 -13.08 24.36 37.34
CA ALA A 68 -13.49 25.70 37.79
C ALA A 68 -12.34 26.43 38.50
N LYS A 69 -11.68 25.74 39.46
CA LYS A 69 -10.53 26.33 40.19
C LYS A 69 -9.36 26.65 39.27
N LYS A 70 -9.04 25.76 38.31
CA LYS A 70 -7.90 25.93 37.43
C LYS A 70 -8.07 27.07 36.41
N PHE A 71 -9.29 27.26 35.91
CA PHE A 71 -9.59 28.23 34.86
C PHE A 71 -10.37 29.45 35.33
N LYS A 72 -10.47 29.66 36.65
CA LYS A 72 -10.98 30.88 37.20
C LYS A 72 -10.15 32.07 36.71
N ASN A 73 -10.77 33.03 36.06
CA ASN A 73 -10.11 34.21 35.50
C ASN A 73 -8.95 33.89 34.47
N ARG A 74 -9.00 32.70 33.84
CA ARG A 74 -8.00 32.31 32.81
C ARG A 74 -8.68 31.71 31.60
N GLU A 75 -8.22 32.08 30.43
CA GLU A 75 -8.62 31.44 29.19
C GLU A 75 -8.10 29.98 29.13
N PRO A 76 -8.94 29.01 28.74
CA PRO A 76 -8.52 27.62 28.60
C PRO A 76 -7.55 27.48 27.40
N GLU A 77 -6.28 27.25 27.68
CA GLU A 77 -5.27 26.90 26.70
C GLU A 77 -4.99 25.40 26.76
N PHE A 78 -5.06 24.74 25.59
CA PHE A 78 -4.66 23.36 25.46
C PHE A 78 -3.23 23.32 24.92
N LYS A 79 -2.30 22.92 25.77
CA LYS A 79 -0.95 22.58 25.32
C LYS A 79 -1.00 21.26 24.53
N ASN A 80 -0.34 21.20 23.40
CA ASN A 80 -0.13 19.94 22.70
C ASN A 80 0.64 18.99 23.61
N CYS A 81 -0.04 17.89 24.01
CA CYS A 81 0.59 16.85 24.82
C CYS A 81 1.38 15.94 23.88
N GLY A 82 2.57 15.54 24.29
CA GLY A 82 3.42 14.62 23.57
C GLY A 82 4.86 15.12 23.47
N ARG A 83 5.74 14.26 22.98
CA ARG A 83 7.12 14.60 22.71
C ARG A 83 7.18 15.58 21.53
N LYS A 84 7.94 16.65 21.65
CA LYS A 84 8.18 17.56 20.51
C LYS A 84 8.80 16.78 19.34
N PRO A 85 8.34 16.98 18.09
CA PRO A 85 8.95 16.33 16.93
C PRO A 85 10.44 16.69 16.88
N LYS A 86 11.30 15.69 16.70
CA LYS A 86 12.71 15.89 16.47
C LYS A 86 12.91 16.59 15.12
N GLN A 87 13.69 17.64 15.06
CA GLN A 87 13.98 18.33 13.80
C GLN A 87 14.65 17.38 12.80
N ILE A 88 14.38 17.57 11.53
CA ILE A 88 14.98 16.82 10.44
C ILE A 88 16.28 17.53 10.07
N SER A 89 17.41 16.82 10.09
CA SER A 89 18.69 17.38 9.66
C SER A 89 18.79 17.43 8.13
N ASP A 90 19.66 18.28 7.61
CA ASP A 90 19.88 18.39 6.17
C ASP A 90 20.55 17.12 5.60
N GLU A 91 21.37 16.46 6.40
CA GLU A 91 21.97 15.17 6.07
C GLU A 91 20.90 14.08 5.87
N GLU A 92 19.94 13.97 6.81
CA GLU A 92 18.80 13.04 6.65
C GLU A 92 17.99 13.34 5.39
N ARG A 93 17.77 14.64 5.07
CA ARG A 93 17.09 15.06 3.84
C ARG A 93 17.83 14.58 2.61
N LYS A 94 19.14 14.80 2.56
CA LYS A 94 20.01 14.42 1.45
C LYS A 94 19.96 12.91 1.23
N ILE A 95 20.22 12.12 2.27
CA ILE A 95 20.19 10.65 2.21
C ILE A 95 18.84 10.14 1.69
N VAL A 96 17.72 10.65 2.20
CA VAL A 96 16.39 10.20 1.80
C VAL A 96 16.09 10.57 0.34
N ILE A 97 16.46 11.76 -0.11
CA ILE A 97 16.22 12.20 -1.49
C ILE A 97 17.07 11.39 -2.47
N GLU A 98 18.35 11.18 -2.17
CA GLU A 98 19.25 10.35 -2.98
C GLU A 98 18.74 8.91 -3.07
N THR A 99 18.35 8.31 -1.95
CA THR A 99 17.77 6.97 -1.92
C THR A 99 16.45 6.92 -2.71
N TYR A 100 15.62 7.95 -2.63
CA TYR A 100 14.39 7.99 -3.45
C TYR A 100 14.71 7.96 -4.95
N TYR A 101 15.68 8.72 -5.42
CA TYR A 101 16.05 8.70 -6.83
C TYR A 101 16.73 7.38 -7.26
N GLU A 102 17.40 6.70 -6.34
CA GLU A 102 18.02 5.40 -6.57
C GLU A 102 16.97 4.31 -6.79
N ILE A 103 15.99 4.18 -5.88
CA ILE A 103 15.02 3.04 -5.90
C ILE A 103 13.59 3.43 -6.28
N ARG A 104 13.22 4.72 -6.27
CA ARG A 104 11.88 5.26 -6.61
C ARG A 104 10.74 4.49 -5.96
N ALA A 105 10.85 4.28 -4.66
CA ALA A 105 9.94 3.47 -3.87
C ALA A 105 9.18 4.31 -2.82
N SER A 106 8.24 3.68 -2.12
CA SER A 106 7.50 4.31 -1.03
C SER A 106 8.37 4.51 0.22
N ALA A 107 7.97 5.41 1.13
CA ALA A 107 8.68 5.68 2.36
C ALA A 107 8.99 4.43 3.19
N VAL A 108 8.07 3.45 3.24
CA VAL A 108 8.30 2.17 3.94
C VAL A 108 9.40 1.34 3.28
N MET A 109 9.48 1.35 1.95
CA MET A 109 10.54 0.61 1.23
C MET A 109 11.89 1.31 1.36
N ILE A 110 11.91 2.65 1.42
CA ILE A 110 13.12 3.43 1.66
C ILE A 110 13.64 3.18 3.08
N GLU A 111 12.75 3.13 4.10
CA GLU A 111 13.13 2.77 5.47
C GLU A 111 13.84 1.41 5.49
N GLN A 112 13.23 0.37 4.91
CA GLN A 112 13.83 -0.96 4.86
C GLN A 112 15.15 -0.98 4.10
N TYR A 113 15.25 -0.24 2.99
CA TYR A 113 16.50 -0.13 2.22
C TYR A 113 17.63 0.54 2.99
N LEU A 114 17.31 1.59 3.73
CA LEU A 114 18.26 2.28 4.60
C LEU A 114 18.65 1.42 5.80
N ASP A 115 17.71 0.69 6.40
CA ASP A 115 17.98 -0.25 7.49
C ASP A 115 18.94 -1.37 7.05
N GLU A 116 18.81 -1.92 5.83
CA GLU A 116 19.75 -2.88 5.26
C GLU A 116 21.17 -2.28 5.06
N LYS A 117 21.27 -0.96 4.88
CA LYS A 117 22.54 -0.20 4.82
C LYS A 117 23.05 0.28 6.19
N GLY A 118 22.34 -0.06 7.28
CA GLY A 118 22.72 0.35 8.65
C GLY A 118 22.30 1.77 9.04
N VAL A 119 21.45 2.44 8.24
CA VAL A 119 20.95 3.80 8.52
C VAL A 119 19.46 3.73 8.87
N HIS A 120 19.10 4.04 10.12
CA HIS A 120 17.71 3.97 10.56
C HIS A 120 17.01 5.33 10.53
N ILE A 121 16.06 5.53 9.61
CA ILE A 121 15.17 6.69 9.51
C ILE A 121 13.75 6.20 9.35
N GLY A 122 12.88 6.42 10.34
CA GLY A 122 11.49 5.91 10.32
C GLY A 122 10.65 6.43 9.14
N HIS A 123 9.82 5.57 8.54
CA HIS A 123 9.05 5.86 7.32
C HIS A 123 8.14 7.11 7.42
N ASN A 124 7.60 7.44 8.61
CA ASN A 124 6.83 8.67 8.78
C ASN A 124 7.71 9.94 8.59
N ARG A 125 8.98 9.87 9.01
CA ARG A 125 9.95 10.94 8.85
C ARG A 125 10.39 11.05 7.39
N ILE A 126 10.66 9.91 6.75
CA ILE A 126 10.95 9.81 5.32
C ILE A 126 9.77 10.38 4.50
N HIS A 127 8.54 9.98 4.81
CA HIS A 127 7.35 10.47 4.10
C HIS A 127 7.20 11.99 4.19
N LYS A 128 7.48 12.57 5.36
CA LYS A 128 7.47 14.02 5.55
C LYS A 128 8.51 14.71 4.67
N ILE A 129 9.74 14.18 4.60
CA ILE A 129 10.81 14.70 3.73
C ILE A 129 10.37 14.65 2.27
N LEU A 130 9.81 13.53 1.83
CA LEU A 130 9.34 13.38 0.45
C LEU A 130 8.17 14.31 0.10
N LEU A 131 7.28 14.61 1.06
CA LEU A 131 6.20 15.59 0.88
C LEU A 131 6.78 17.01 0.74
N GLU A 132 7.69 17.41 1.60
CA GLU A 132 8.38 18.70 1.54
C GLU A 132 9.14 18.88 0.21
N ALA A 133 9.78 17.82 -0.28
CA ALA A 133 10.46 17.78 -1.58
C ALA A 133 9.50 17.63 -2.79
N LYS A 134 8.17 17.57 -2.59
CA LYS A 134 7.14 17.34 -3.64
C LYS A 134 7.31 16.02 -4.41
N LEU A 135 8.03 15.06 -3.84
CA LEU A 135 8.25 13.71 -4.39
C LEU A 135 7.15 12.72 -3.97
N ALA A 136 6.35 13.04 -2.96
CA ALA A 136 5.17 12.29 -2.54
C ALA A 136 3.93 13.18 -2.54
N LYS A 137 2.76 12.55 -2.53
CA LYS A 137 1.46 13.22 -2.38
C LYS A 137 0.73 12.70 -1.15
N GLU A 138 0.01 13.57 -0.45
CA GLU A 138 -0.93 13.13 0.57
C GLU A 138 -2.06 12.34 -0.07
N GLU A 139 -2.20 11.07 0.27
CA GLU A 139 -3.34 10.25 -0.14
C GLU A 139 -4.31 10.12 1.03
N HIS A 140 -5.53 10.65 0.87
CA HIS A 140 -6.61 10.40 1.82
C HIS A 140 -6.97 8.92 1.82
N ARG A 141 -6.93 8.27 2.99
CA ARG A 141 -7.28 6.85 3.14
C ARG A 141 -8.71 6.63 2.69
N LYS A 142 -8.91 5.77 1.69
CA LYS A 142 -10.26 5.30 1.31
C LYS A 142 -10.87 4.56 2.51
N LYS A 143 -12.05 5.00 2.97
CA LYS A 143 -12.74 4.47 4.17
C LYS A 143 -13.09 2.99 4.06
N ASN A 144 -13.37 2.48 2.87
CA ASN A 144 -13.80 1.10 2.64
C ASN A 144 -12.86 0.43 1.63
N ARG A 145 -11.91 -0.37 2.10
CA ARG A 145 -11.13 -1.27 1.24
C ARG A 145 -11.76 -2.65 1.26
N ARG A 146 -12.15 -3.17 0.09
CA ARG A 146 -12.50 -4.58 -0.05
C ARG A 146 -11.27 -5.43 0.28
N LYS A 147 -11.44 -6.49 1.09
CA LYS A 147 -10.39 -7.49 1.32
C LYS A 147 -10.31 -8.36 0.07
N TRP A 148 -9.22 -8.25 -0.66
CA TRP A 148 -8.96 -9.07 -1.84
C TRP A 148 -8.19 -10.32 -1.43
N ILE A 149 -8.55 -11.48 -1.99
CA ILE A 149 -7.78 -12.70 -1.84
C ILE A 149 -6.56 -12.58 -2.77
N ARG A 150 -5.38 -12.59 -2.17
CA ARG A 150 -4.12 -12.59 -2.93
C ARG A 150 -3.89 -13.99 -3.47
N TYR A 151 -3.70 -14.09 -4.78
CA TYR A 151 -3.20 -15.30 -5.42
C TYR A 151 -1.85 -15.00 -6.08
N GLU A 152 -0.95 -15.98 -6.08
CA GLU A 152 0.38 -15.87 -6.66
C GLU A 152 0.90 -17.27 -6.98
N ARG A 153 1.48 -17.45 -8.14
CA ARG A 153 2.12 -18.71 -8.52
C ARG A 153 3.41 -18.89 -7.72
N LYS A 154 3.72 -20.14 -7.36
CA LYS A 154 4.90 -20.45 -6.54
C LYS A 154 6.19 -20.25 -7.31
N HIS A 155 6.23 -20.65 -8.59
CA HIS A 155 7.43 -20.64 -9.41
C HIS A 155 7.34 -19.67 -10.57
N SER A 156 8.47 -19.06 -10.90
CA SER A 156 8.65 -18.25 -12.11
C SER A 156 8.33 -19.08 -13.35
N ASN A 157 7.91 -18.43 -14.42
CA ASN A 157 7.48 -19.05 -15.68
C ASN A 157 6.27 -20.01 -15.54
N SER A 158 5.55 -19.98 -14.41
CA SER A 158 4.29 -20.72 -14.30
C SER A 158 3.13 -20.02 -15.01
N LEU A 159 3.11 -18.70 -14.98
CA LEU A 159 2.09 -17.86 -15.63
C LEU A 159 2.69 -16.50 -15.93
N TRP A 160 2.56 -16.06 -17.17
CA TRP A 160 2.80 -14.67 -17.54
C TRP A 160 1.47 -13.96 -17.79
N HIS A 161 1.34 -12.73 -17.32
CA HIS A 161 0.26 -11.81 -17.67
C HIS A 161 0.74 -10.90 -18.77
N THR A 162 -0.13 -10.58 -19.73
CA THR A 162 0.16 -9.59 -20.77
C THR A 162 -0.99 -8.62 -20.92
N ASP A 163 -0.68 -7.39 -21.26
CA ASP A 163 -1.66 -6.35 -21.51
C ASP A 163 -1.05 -5.26 -22.38
N TRP A 164 -1.90 -4.66 -23.23
CA TRP A 164 -1.58 -3.47 -23.99
C TRP A 164 -2.00 -2.23 -23.23
N PHE A 165 -1.25 -1.16 -23.41
CA PHE A 165 -1.58 0.13 -22.82
C PHE A 165 -1.10 1.29 -23.67
N GLU A 166 -1.82 2.38 -23.65
CA GLU A 166 -1.42 3.62 -24.32
C GLU A 166 -0.65 4.53 -23.37
N TYR A 167 0.43 5.14 -23.89
CA TYR A 167 1.16 6.20 -23.21
C TYR A 167 1.75 7.18 -24.23
N LYS A 168 1.34 8.47 -24.13
CA LYS A 168 1.80 9.57 -25.00
C LYS A 168 1.64 9.26 -26.51
N GLY A 169 0.51 8.71 -26.91
CA GLY A 169 0.20 8.39 -28.30
C GLY A 169 0.89 7.14 -28.86
N LYS A 170 1.62 6.40 -28.04
CA LYS A 170 2.24 5.13 -28.41
C LYS A 170 1.58 3.96 -27.68
N GLN A 171 1.61 2.80 -28.31
CA GLN A 171 1.09 1.55 -27.78
C GLN A 171 2.21 0.75 -27.14
N GLY A 172 2.15 0.54 -25.82
CA GLY A 172 3.08 -0.30 -25.09
C GLY A 172 2.48 -1.67 -24.80
N ILE A 173 3.29 -2.71 -24.87
CA ILE A 173 2.95 -4.05 -24.39
C ILE A 173 3.99 -4.54 -23.42
N ILE A 174 3.54 -5.25 -22.37
CA ILE A 174 4.43 -5.89 -21.40
C ILE A 174 3.98 -7.33 -21.16
N PHE A 175 4.93 -8.22 -20.93
CA PHE A 175 4.69 -9.51 -20.31
C PHE A 175 5.26 -9.47 -18.89
N ILE A 176 4.52 -10.05 -17.93
CA ILE A 176 4.83 -9.97 -16.50
C ILE A 176 4.72 -11.35 -15.89
N ASP A 177 5.77 -11.84 -15.27
CA ASP A 177 5.72 -13.09 -14.51
C ASP A 177 4.89 -12.95 -13.23
N ASP A 178 3.93 -13.85 -13.04
CA ASP A 178 2.99 -13.83 -11.92
C ASP A 178 3.66 -14.00 -10.56
N ALA A 179 4.68 -14.86 -10.47
CA ALA A 179 5.35 -15.18 -9.23
C ALA A 179 6.28 -14.08 -8.74
N SER A 180 7.01 -13.45 -9.66
CA SER A 180 8.10 -12.52 -9.36
C SER A 180 7.80 -11.06 -9.70
N ARG A 181 6.75 -10.78 -10.48
CA ARG A 181 6.48 -9.46 -11.07
C ARG A 181 7.55 -9.00 -12.07
N PHE A 182 8.49 -9.85 -12.40
CA PHE A 182 9.50 -9.56 -13.41
C PHE A 182 8.86 -9.36 -14.78
N ILE A 183 9.39 -8.41 -15.55
CA ILE A 183 8.96 -8.14 -16.93
C ILE A 183 9.99 -8.80 -17.86
N PRO A 184 9.75 -10.02 -18.37
CA PRO A 184 10.66 -10.71 -19.27
C PRO A 184 10.74 -10.05 -20.63
N SER A 185 9.67 -9.41 -21.10
CA SER A 185 9.65 -8.70 -22.37
C SER A 185 8.65 -7.57 -22.40
N TYR A 186 8.93 -6.61 -23.26
CA TYR A 186 8.13 -5.42 -23.47
C TYR A 186 8.41 -4.84 -24.85
N GLY A 187 7.54 -3.99 -25.34
CA GLY A 187 7.73 -3.31 -26.61
C GLY A 187 6.88 -2.05 -26.71
N GLU A 188 7.29 -1.14 -27.58
CA GLU A 188 6.63 0.11 -27.92
C GLU A 188 6.40 0.17 -29.42
N PHE A 189 5.16 0.44 -29.85
CA PHE A 189 4.75 0.39 -31.25
C PHE A 189 3.76 1.53 -31.54
N SER A 190 3.52 1.77 -32.82
CA SER A 190 2.47 2.69 -33.27
C SER A 190 1.08 2.07 -33.07
N ASN A 191 0.94 0.76 -33.30
CA ASN A 191 -0.34 0.04 -33.26
C ASN A 191 -0.25 -1.25 -32.43
N ALA A 192 -1.34 -1.55 -31.70
CA ALA A 192 -1.52 -2.83 -31.05
C ALA A 192 -2.04 -3.87 -32.05
N ASN A 193 -1.22 -4.86 -32.39
CA ASN A 193 -1.57 -5.95 -33.29
C ASN A 193 -1.00 -7.29 -32.81
N THR A 194 -1.42 -8.38 -33.45
CA THR A 194 -1.03 -9.74 -33.10
C THR A 194 0.44 -10.00 -33.36
N GLU A 195 0.99 -9.50 -34.47
CA GLU A 195 2.38 -9.69 -34.86
C GLU A 195 3.33 -9.07 -33.84
N ASN A 196 3.06 -7.83 -33.39
CA ASN A 196 3.82 -7.16 -32.34
C ASN A 196 3.70 -7.88 -30.99
N SER A 197 2.52 -8.43 -30.68
CA SER A 197 2.31 -9.23 -29.46
C SER A 197 3.19 -10.49 -29.48
N LEU A 198 3.23 -11.21 -30.62
CA LEU A 198 4.07 -12.40 -30.80
C LEU A 198 5.57 -12.05 -30.80
N LYS A 199 5.96 -10.96 -31.47
CA LYS A 199 7.34 -10.49 -31.48
C LYS A 199 7.85 -10.25 -30.06
N VAL A 200 7.09 -9.55 -29.25
CA VAL A 200 7.46 -9.26 -27.86
C VAL A 200 7.42 -10.53 -27.00
N PHE A 201 6.44 -11.42 -27.18
CA PHE A 201 6.41 -12.70 -26.51
C PHE A 201 7.68 -13.51 -26.79
N LYS A 202 8.06 -13.68 -28.05
CA LYS A 202 9.27 -14.42 -28.46
C LYS A 202 10.55 -13.83 -27.85
N GLN A 203 10.66 -12.50 -27.72
CA GLN A 203 11.79 -11.85 -27.04
C GLN A 203 11.93 -12.27 -25.57
N GLY A 204 10.82 -12.57 -24.91
CA GLY A 204 10.80 -12.98 -23.51
C GLY A 204 11.27 -14.41 -23.27
N LEU A 205 11.23 -15.28 -24.29
CA LEU A 205 11.56 -16.70 -24.18
C LEU A 205 13.01 -16.97 -23.74
N LYS A 206 13.90 -15.99 -23.90
CA LYS A 206 15.27 -16.05 -23.35
C LYS A 206 15.32 -16.22 -21.82
N TYR A 207 14.25 -15.87 -21.11
CA TYR A 207 14.11 -16.07 -19.68
C TYR A 207 13.38 -17.38 -19.30
N GLY A 208 13.03 -18.17 -20.30
CA GLY A 208 12.34 -19.45 -20.17
C GLY A 208 10.93 -19.42 -20.78
N ILE A 209 10.38 -20.61 -21.00
CA ILE A 209 9.05 -20.76 -21.61
C ILE A 209 7.99 -20.74 -20.50
N PRO A 210 7.02 -19.81 -20.52
CA PRO A 210 5.93 -19.82 -19.54
C PRO A 210 4.99 -20.98 -19.81
N LYS A 211 4.55 -21.67 -18.75
CA LYS A 211 3.53 -22.73 -18.90
C LYS A 211 2.20 -22.19 -19.40
N GLN A 212 1.88 -20.97 -18.98
CA GLN A 212 0.61 -20.31 -19.29
C GLN A 212 0.85 -18.82 -19.57
N VAL A 213 0.09 -18.25 -20.50
CA VAL A 213 0.03 -16.81 -20.75
C VAL A 213 -1.42 -16.35 -20.59
N MET A 214 -1.65 -15.35 -19.75
CA MET A 214 -2.98 -14.75 -19.53
C MET A 214 -3.04 -13.38 -20.17
N SER A 215 -4.04 -13.16 -21.00
CA SER A 215 -4.38 -11.86 -21.59
C SER A 215 -5.85 -11.48 -21.29
N ASP A 216 -6.21 -10.26 -21.66
CA ASP A 216 -7.60 -9.85 -21.81
C ASP A 216 -8.25 -10.49 -23.08
N HIS A 217 -9.43 -10.00 -23.47
CA HIS A 217 -10.17 -10.44 -24.65
C HIS A 217 -9.87 -9.62 -25.91
N GLY A 218 -8.76 -8.88 -25.94
CA GLY A 218 -8.39 -8.07 -27.09
C GLY A 218 -8.10 -8.93 -28.34
N ALA A 219 -8.55 -8.47 -29.51
CA ALA A 219 -8.37 -9.16 -30.79
C ALA A 219 -6.89 -9.48 -31.11
N GLN A 220 -5.96 -8.68 -30.62
CA GLN A 220 -4.52 -8.88 -30.76
C GLN A 220 -3.97 -10.13 -30.03
N PHE A 221 -4.78 -10.79 -29.22
CA PHE A 221 -4.44 -12.02 -28.51
C PHE A 221 -5.24 -13.25 -28.99
N GLU A 222 -5.84 -13.15 -30.17
CA GLU A 222 -6.64 -14.24 -30.76
C GLU A 222 -5.87 -14.96 -31.88
N ASN A 223 -6.45 -16.06 -32.36
CA ASN A 223 -5.98 -16.83 -33.52
C ASN A 223 -4.46 -17.04 -33.58
N GLN A 224 -3.75 -16.29 -34.42
CA GLN A 224 -2.30 -16.41 -34.62
C GLN A 224 -1.49 -16.28 -33.32
N PHE A 225 -1.94 -15.44 -32.37
CA PHE A 225 -1.26 -15.35 -31.08
C PHE A 225 -1.37 -16.66 -30.31
N MET A 226 -2.56 -17.28 -30.31
CA MET A 226 -2.78 -18.57 -29.64
C MET A 226 -1.99 -19.69 -30.29
N GLU A 227 -1.88 -19.69 -31.62
CA GLU A 227 -1.06 -20.66 -32.39
C GLU A 227 0.42 -20.49 -32.02
N GLY A 228 0.96 -19.27 -32.05
CA GLY A 228 2.34 -19.01 -31.68
C GLY A 228 2.69 -19.35 -30.23
N LEU A 229 1.74 -19.27 -29.30
CA LEU A 229 1.92 -19.78 -27.93
C LEU A 229 1.97 -21.32 -27.91
N LYS A 230 1.09 -21.98 -28.67
CA LYS A 230 1.01 -23.44 -28.76
C LYS A 230 2.28 -24.05 -29.36
N GLU A 231 2.86 -23.41 -30.36
CA GLU A 231 4.14 -23.83 -30.99
C GLU A 231 5.27 -23.99 -29.98
N VAL A 232 5.32 -23.14 -28.94
CA VAL A 232 6.34 -23.22 -27.90
C VAL A 232 5.88 -23.99 -26.65
N GLY A 233 4.71 -24.63 -26.70
CA GLY A 233 4.17 -25.41 -25.58
C GLY A 233 3.53 -24.58 -24.46
N SER A 234 3.22 -23.31 -24.70
CA SER A 234 2.53 -22.45 -23.74
C SER A 234 1.01 -22.51 -23.91
N LYS A 235 0.27 -22.51 -22.79
CA LYS A 235 -1.20 -22.51 -22.83
C LYS A 235 -1.72 -21.08 -22.68
N HIS A 236 -2.59 -20.64 -23.61
CA HIS A 236 -3.29 -19.36 -23.49
C HIS A 236 -4.46 -19.45 -22.50
N ILE A 237 -4.63 -18.42 -21.66
CA ILE A 237 -5.76 -18.27 -20.73
C ILE A 237 -6.32 -16.86 -20.91
N LYS A 238 -7.60 -16.76 -21.23
CA LYS A 238 -8.30 -15.47 -21.24
C LYS A 238 -8.76 -15.09 -19.83
N ALA A 239 -8.61 -13.84 -19.47
CA ALA A 239 -9.12 -13.29 -18.21
C ALA A 239 -10.65 -13.44 -18.16
N ARG A 240 -11.23 -13.68 -16.99
CA ARG A 240 -12.70 -13.81 -16.86
C ARG A 240 -13.38 -12.48 -17.16
N VAL A 241 -14.42 -12.51 -18.01
CA VAL A 241 -15.24 -11.33 -18.30
C VAL A 241 -15.88 -10.80 -17.02
N LYS A 242 -15.90 -9.48 -16.84
CA LYS A 242 -16.42 -8.78 -15.64
C LYS A 242 -15.71 -9.12 -14.32
N HIS A 243 -14.52 -9.73 -14.38
CA HIS A 243 -13.68 -9.99 -13.22
C HIS A 243 -12.37 -9.18 -13.29
N PRO A 244 -12.37 -7.90 -12.93
CA PRO A 244 -11.20 -7.02 -13.04
C PRO A 244 -9.99 -7.52 -12.22
N GLN A 245 -10.21 -8.46 -11.31
CA GLN A 245 -9.15 -9.08 -10.51
C GLN A 245 -8.22 -9.97 -11.32
N SER A 246 -8.71 -10.54 -12.43
CA SER A 246 -7.94 -11.52 -13.21
C SER A 246 -6.70 -10.89 -13.84
N ASN A 247 -6.78 -9.63 -14.34
CA ASN A 247 -5.65 -8.89 -14.91
C ASN A 247 -5.12 -7.75 -14.01
N GLY A 248 -5.65 -7.63 -12.79
CA GLY A 248 -5.30 -6.55 -11.85
C GLY A 248 -3.80 -6.45 -11.48
N LYS A 249 -3.02 -7.52 -11.72
CA LYS A 249 -1.56 -7.50 -11.55
C LYS A 249 -0.89 -6.74 -12.69
N ALA A 250 -1.26 -7.04 -13.95
CA ALA A 250 -0.76 -6.32 -15.12
C ALA A 250 -1.14 -4.83 -15.05
N GLU A 251 -2.41 -4.53 -14.78
CA GLU A 251 -2.88 -3.15 -14.64
C GLU A 251 -2.08 -2.36 -13.60
N ARG A 252 -1.78 -2.95 -12.43
CA ARG A 252 -1.00 -2.30 -11.38
C ARG A 252 0.46 -2.07 -11.78
N VAL A 253 1.07 -3.02 -12.48
CA VAL A 253 2.42 -2.85 -13.01
C VAL A 253 2.42 -1.74 -14.07
N ILE A 254 1.47 -1.74 -15.00
CA ILE A 254 1.30 -0.68 -16.01
C ILE A 254 1.16 0.71 -15.36
N GLN A 255 0.36 0.83 -14.31
CA GLN A 255 0.26 2.09 -13.55
C GLN A 255 1.62 2.54 -12.98
N THR A 256 2.42 1.59 -12.49
CA THR A 256 3.77 1.87 -11.99
C THR A 256 4.70 2.28 -13.12
N ILE A 257 4.67 1.56 -14.24
CA ILE A 257 5.44 1.86 -15.45
C ILE A 257 5.12 3.27 -15.98
N LYS A 258 3.84 3.61 -16.12
CA LYS A 258 3.41 4.96 -16.57
C LYS A 258 3.93 6.08 -15.66
N LYS A 259 3.96 5.85 -14.33
CA LYS A 259 4.53 6.82 -13.37
C LYS A 259 6.04 6.97 -13.57
N LEU A 260 6.77 5.87 -13.64
CA LEU A 260 8.22 5.87 -13.85
C LEU A 260 8.61 6.46 -15.22
N TRP A 261 7.81 6.22 -16.25
CA TRP A 261 8.06 6.74 -17.60
C TRP A 261 8.04 8.27 -17.66
N LYS A 262 7.13 8.87 -16.89
CA LYS A 262 7.09 10.33 -16.75
C LYS A 262 8.41 10.90 -16.20
N GLU A 263 9.10 10.14 -15.35
CA GLU A 263 10.31 10.57 -14.67
C GLU A 263 11.60 10.17 -15.41
N LEU A 264 11.62 8.99 -16.03
CA LEU A 264 12.81 8.41 -16.66
C LEU A 264 12.88 8.65 -18.20
N GLY A 265 11.77 9.06 -18.81
CA GLY A 265 11.69 9.49 -20.22
C GLY A 265 11.71 8.38 -21.26
N SER A 266 12.30 7.20 -21.02
CA SER A 266 12.43 6.09 -21.97
C SER A 266 11.81 4.82 -21.40
N PHE A 267 11.12 4.03 -22.26
CA PHE A 267 10.51 2.77 -21.81
C PHE A 267 11.57 1.75 -21.36
N ASP A 268 12.69 1.66 -22.07
CA ASP A 268 13.79 0.77 -21.70
C ASP A 268 14.34 1.08 -20.31
N LYS A 269 14.63 2.36 -20.04
CA LYS A 269 15.11 2.81 -18.71
C LYS A 269 14.09 2.51 -17.61
N VAL A 270 12.80 2.60 -17.94
CA VAL A 270 11.72 2.31 -16.99
C VAL A 270 11.68 0.83 -16.63
N VAL A 271 11.71 -0.05 -17.61
CA VAL A 271 11.67 -1.50 -17.38
C VAL A 271 12.95 -1.98 -16.72
N GLU A 272 14.11 -1.46 -17.12
CA GLU A 272 15.39 -1.74 -16.45
C GLU A 272 15.31 -1.34 -14.96
N HIS A 273 14.90 -0.11 -14.68
CA HIS A 273 14.76 0.37 -13.31
C HIS A 273 13.75 -0.47 -12.51
N TYR A 274 12.59 -0.79 -13.10
CA TYR A 274 11.56 -1.60 -12.48
C TYR A 274 12.05 -3.00 -12.13
N ASN A 275 12.73 -3.66 -13.05
CA ASN A 275 13.19 -5.03 -12.89
C ASN A 275 14.38 -5.17 -11.93
N TYR A 276 15.34 -4.25 -12.01
CA TYR A 276 16.65 -4.44 -11.36
C TYR A 276 16.91 -3.51 -10.17
N LYS A 277 16.25 -2.33 -10.10
CA LYS A 277 16.54 -1.34 -9.06
C LYS A 277 15.39 -1.16 -8.08
N LYS A 278 14.13 -1.23 -8.57
CA LYS A 278 12.97 -0.97 -7.74
C LYS A 278 12.58 -2.19 -6.91
N PRO A 279 12.67 -2.16 -5.56
CA PRO A 279 12.15 -3.23 -4.73
C PRO A 279 10.61 -3.25 -4.77
N HIS A 280 10.03 -4.43 -4.62
CA HIS A 280 8.58 -4.63 -4.70
C HIS A 280 8.01 -5.16 -3.39
N MET A 281 7.11 -4.39 -2.75
CA MET A 281 6.56 -4.70 -1.43
C MET A 281 5.93 -6.10 -1.33
N SER A 282 5.30 -6.61 -2.40
CA SER A 282 4.68 -7.94 -2.38
C SER A 282 5.69 -9.08 -2.43
N LEU A 283 6.95 -8.81 -2.74
CA LEU A 283 8.02 -9.80 -2.85
C LEU A 283 8.88 -9.85 -1.58
N THR A 284 8.65 -8.90 -0.66
CA THR A 284 9.40 -8.80 0.60
C THR A 284 9.00 -9.95 1.52
N ASN A 285 9.94 -10.84 1.81
CA ASN A 285 9.83 -11.90 2.80
C ASN A 285 11.00 -11.76 3.78
N GLY A 286 10.95 -10.70 4.59
CA GLY A 286 12.02 -10.34 5.52
C GLY A 286 13.20 -9.57 4.90
N LYS A 287 13.40 -9.61 3.58
CA LYS A 287 14.42 -8.84 2.84
C LYS A 287 13.81 -8.15 1.64
N LEU A 288 14.34 -7.01 1.26
CA LEU A 288 13.95 -6.32 0.04
C LEU A 288 14.37 -7.15 -1.18
N ARG A 289 13.44 -7.26 -2.14
CA ARG A 289 13.69 -7.96 -3.40
C ARG A 289 13.20 -7.15 -4.58
N THR A 290 14.04 -7.06 -5.60
CA THR A 290 13.62 -6.58 -6.92
C THR A 290 12.87 -7.71 -7.66
N PRO A 291 12.06 -7.38 -8.68
CA PRO A 291 11.42 -8.39 -9.52
C PRO A 291 12.40 -9.41 -10.11
N HIS A 292 13.57 -8.97 -10.56
CA HIS A 292 14.60 -9.85 -11.11
C HIS A 292 15.16 -10.84 -10.07
N GLN A 293 15.52 -10.35 -8.87
CA GLN A 293 15.98 -11.22 -7.79
C GLN A 293 14.93 -12.27 -7.43
N ALA A 294 13.67 -11.85 -7.30
CA ALA A 294 12.57 -12.78 -7.02
C ALA A 294 12.33 -13.77 -8.17
N PHE A 295 12.57 -13.36 -9.43
CA PHE A 295 12.45 -14.24 -10.58
C PHE A 295 13.48 -15.37 -10.52
N LEU A 296 14.74 -15.06 -10.24
CA LEU A 296 15.80 -16.05 -10.11
C LEU A 296 15.58 -17.02 -8.93
N GLU A 297 15.21 -16.47 -7.76
CA GLU A 297 14.95 -17.28 -6.56
C GLU A 297 13.77 -18.24 -6.70
N LYS A 298 12.78 -17.88 -7.53
CA LYS A 298 11.57 -18.68 -7.76
C LYS A 298 11.65 -19.57 -9.00
N GLN A 299 12.77 -19.60 -9.70
CA GLN A 299 12.98 -20.61 -10.74
C GLN A 299 12.88 -22.01 -10.14
N ARG A 300 12.37 -22.95 -10.93
CA ARG A 300 12.40 -24.35 -10.51
C ARG A 300 13.85 -24.80 -10.45
N LYS A 301 14.27 -25.32 -9.33
CA LYS A 301 15.48 -26.11 -9.26
C LYS A 301 15.14 -27.43 -9.95
N GLU A 302 15.84 -27.74 -11.00
CA GLU A 302 15.86 -29.06 -11.61
C GLU A 302 16.31 -30.12 -10.63
#